data_e92ce74d6d6dfa5d94445bd228553472
#
_entry.id   e92ce74d6d6dfa5d94445bd228553472
#
_cell.length_a   1.000
_cell.length_b   1.000
_cell.length_c   1.000
_cell.angle_alpha   90.00
_cell.angle_beta   90.00
_cell.angle_gamma   90.00
#
_symmetry.space_group_name_H-M   'P 1'
#
loop_
_entity.id
_entity.type
_entity.pdbx_description
1 polymer ?
#
loop_
_entity_poly.entity_id
_entity_poly.type
_entity_poly.pdbx_seq_one_letter_code
_entity_poly.pdbx_strand_id
1 'polypeptide(L)'
;MRADIITIGDEILIGQVVDTNATYLGKTLNNIGIEVRQIHTISDNKEAILDAFARAQNQVDLVVMTGGLGPTKDDITKHTLCAYFDDTLTFYPDVMAHIDELFRKYVKAPVNDLNRGQAMLPSSCTQLFNAHGTAMGMWMQKEKTVFVSLPGVPFEMKHLVQEKLIPLILSLIHI
;
A
#
# COMPACT_ATOMS: atom_id res chain seq x y z
N MET A 1 17.12 2.47 11.04
CA MET A 1 15.69 2.15 10.76
C MET A 1 15.60 0.72 10.27
N ARG A 2 14.67 -0.06 10.82
CA ARG A 2 14.38 -1.43 10.39
C ARG A 2 13.01 -1.52 9.75
N ALA A 3 12.86 -2.38 8.75
CA ALA A 3 11.61 -2.55 8.01
C ALA A 3 11.22 -4.01 7.83
N ASP A 4 9.90 -4.27 7.78
CA ASP A 4 9.32 -5.49 7.26
C ASP A 4 8.62 -5.20 5.93
N ILE A 5 8.68 -6.16 5.01
CA ILE A 5 7.97 -6.12 3.74
C ILE A 5 6.88 -7.19 3.77
N ILE A 6 5.66 -6.81 3.41
CA ILE A 6 4.51 -7.71 3.36
C ILE A 6 3.94 -7.68 1.94
N THR A 7 3.91 -8.83 1.29
CA THR A 7 3.22 -9.00 0.01
C THR A 7 1.88 -9.69 0.25
N ILE A 8 0.81 -9.09 -0.22
CA ILE A 8 -0.56 -9.59 -0.09
C ILE A 8 -1.01 -10.13 -1.45
N GLY A 9 -1.32 -11.41 -1.53
CA GLY A 9 -1.81 -12.04 -2.75
C GLY A 9 -1.71 -13.55 -2.70
N ASP A 10 -2.84 -14.22 -2.87
CA ASP A 10 -2.91 -15.69 -2.87
C ASP A 10 -2.14 -16.30 -4.06
N GLU A 11 -2.12 -15.63 -5.21
CA GLU A 11 -1.37 -16.06 -6.40
C GLU A 11 0.15 -16.09 -6.18
N ILE A 12 0.66 -15.22 -5.31
CA ILE A 12 2.07 -15.20 -4.92
C ILE A 12 2.32 -16.29 -3.86
N LEU A 13 1.40 -16.41 -2.90
CA LEU A 13 1.50 -17.38 -1.81
C LEU A 13 1.56 -18.83 -2.33
N ILE A 14 0.78 -19.17 -3.37
CA ILE A 14 0.78 -20.49 -4.00
C ILE A 14 1.82 -20.66 -5.12
N GLY A 15 2.63 -19.65 -5.37
CA GLY A 15 3.73 -19.71 -6.35
C GLY A 15 3.32 -19.58 -7.81
N GLN A 16 2.11 -19.11 -8.12
CA GLN A 16 1.68 -18.81 -9.51
C GLN A 16 2.41 -17.61 -10.10
N VAL A 17 2.75 -16.64 -9.25
CA VAL A 17 3.43 -15.41 -9.63
C VAL A 17 4.68 -15.23 -8.76
N VAL A 18 5.78 -14.82 -9.39
CA VAL A 18 7.01 -14.49 -8.68
C VAL A 18 6.88 -13.13 -8.02
N ASP A 19 7.23 -13.03 -6.72
CA ASP A 19 7.22 -11.78 -5.97
C ASP A 19 8.38 -10.86 -6.38
N THR A 20 8.18 -10.15 -7.48
CA THR A 20 9.12 -9.13 -7.95
C THR A 20 9.05 -7.83 -7.14
N ASN A 21 7.90 -7.56 -6.51
CA ASN A 21 7.69 -6.37 -5.70
C ASN A 21 8.53 -6.41 -4.43
N ALA A 22 8.48 -7.51 -3.67
CA ALA A 22 9.29 -7.65 -2.47
C ALA A 22 10.79 -7.60 -2.78
N THR A 23 11.22 -8.20 -3.89
CA THR A 23 12.61 -8.13 -4.35
C THR A 23 13.04 -6.69 -4.63
N TYR A 24 12.20 -5.92 -5.31
CA TYR A 24 12.47 -4.52 -5.60
C TYR A 24 12.51 -3.67 -4.33
N LEU A 25 11.51 -3.82 -3.45
CA LEU A 25 11.42 -3.10 -2.18
C LEU A 25 12.63 -3.38 -1.29
N GLY A 26 13.01 -4.66 -1.16
CA GLY A 26 14.16 -5.07 -0.36
C GLY A 26 15.47 -4.41 -0.81
N LYS A 27 15.74 -4.44 -2.11
CA LYS A 27 16.91 -3.77 -2.70
C LYS A 27 16.87 -2.25 -2.49
N THR A 28 15.72 -1.65 -2.74
CA THR A 28 15.55 -0.19 -2.68
C THR A 28 15.71 0.34 -1.26
N LEU A 29 15.09 -0.31 -0.27
CA LEU A 29 15.20 0.07 1.14
C LEU A 29 16.65 -0.12 1.66
N ASN A 30 17.28 -1.24 1.30
CA ASN A 30 18.67 -1.49 1.68
C ASN A 30 19.64 -0.44 1.09
N ASN A 31 19.42 0.00 -0.15
CA ASN A 31 20.25 1.02 -0.81
C ASN A 31 20.20 2.39 -0.11
N ILE A 32 19.13 2.70 0.62
CA ILE A 32 19.01 3.93 1.42
C ILE A 32 19.31 3.71 2.91
N GLY A 33 19.93 2.57 3.25
CA GLY A 33 20.40 2.28 4.61
C GLY A 33 19.33 1.77 5.57
N ILE A 34 18.20 1.25 5.06
CA ILE A 34 17.16 0.61 5.88
C ILE A 34 17.40 -0.90 5.92
N GLU A 35 17.54 -1.44 7.11
CA GLU A 35 17.66 -2.88 7.34
C GLU A 35 16.31 -3.56 7.16
N VAL A 36 16.20 -4.43 6.16
CA VAL A 36 15.00 -5.27 5.98
C VAL A 36 15.14 -6.50 6.89
N ARG A 37 14.28 -6.58 7.90
CA ARG A 37 14.26 -7.69 8.88
C ARG A 37 13.63 -8.95 8.31
N GLN A 38 12.47 -8.79 7.66
CA GLN A 38 11.69 -9.91 7.14
C GLN A 38 10.92 -9.52 5.88
N ILE A 39 10.69 -10.51 5.03
CA ILE A 39 9.77 -10.43 3.89
C ILE A 39 8.73 -11.55 4.08
N HIS A 40 7.45 -11.20 4.07
CA HIS A 40 6.35 -12.12 4.24
C HIS A 40 5.39 -12.05 3.07
N THR A 41 4.97 -13.20 2.57
CA THR A 41 3.81 -13.30 1.69
C THR A 41 2.64 -13.83 2.51
N ILE A 42 1.51 -13.12 2.45
CA ILE A 42 0.30 -13.47 3.20
C ILE A 42 -0.91 -13.55 2.28
N SER A 43 -1.91 -14.29 2.73
CA SER A 43 -3.21 -14.36 2.06
C SER A 43 -3.96 -13.03 2.12
N ASP A 44 -4.77 -12.77 1.12
CA ASP A 44 -5.63 -11.59 1.01
C ASP A 44 -6.91 -11.77 1.85
N ASN A 45 -6.71 -11.87 3.17
CA ASN A 45 -7.81 -11.92 4.14
C ASN A 45 -7.50 -11.10 5.38
N LYS A 46 -8.54 -10.68 6.08
CA LYS A 46 -8.46 -9.78 7.23
C LYS A 46 -7.58 -10.32 8.36
N GLU A 47 -7.74 -11.59 8.69
CA GLU A 47 -7.04 -12.25 9.80
C GLU A 47 -5.53 -12.29 9.55
N ALA A 48 -5.11 -12.68 8.34
CA ALA A 48 -3.70 -12.72 7.96
C ALA A 48 -3.04 -11.33 7.99
N ILE A 49 -3.78 -10.31 7.52
CA ILE A 49 -3.29 -8.92 7.51
C ILE A 49 -3.14 -8.41 8.95
N LEU A 50 -4.16 -8.58 9.81
CA LEU A 50 -4.11 -8.15 11.22
C LEU A 50 -2.99 -8.84 12.00
N ASP A 51 -2.79 -10.13 11.76
CA ASP A 51 -1.74 -10.93 12.39
C ASP A 51 -0.33 -10.42 11.99
N ALA A 52 -0.16 -10.12 10.69
CA ALA A 52 1.09 -9.56 10.19
C ALA A 52 1.38 -8.17 10.79
N PHE A 53 0.37 -7.32 10.93
CA PHE A 53 0.50 -6.02 11.57
C PHE A 53 0.88 -6.14 13.05
N ALA A 54 0.19 -7.02 13.79
CA ALA A 54 0.47 -7.23 15.20
C ALA A 54 1.89 -7.74 15.46
N ARG A 55 2.42 -8.60 14.57
CA ARG A 55 3.81 -9.09 14.66
C ARG A 55 4.86 -8.05 14.33
N ALA A 56 4.54 -7.11 13.44
CA ALA A 56 5.48 -6.08 13.02
C ALA A 56 5.46 -4.86 13.95
N GLN A 57 4.30 -4.52 14.52
CA GLN A 57 4.14 -3.36 15.39
C GLN A 57 5.15 -3.37 16.54
N ASN A 58 5.84 -2.25 16.73
CA ASN A 58 6.89 -2.05 17.74
C ASN A 58 8.14 -2.96 17.59
N GLN A 59 8.18 -3.82 16.56
CA GLN A 59 9.37 -4.62 16.23
C GLN A 59 10.23 -3.97 15.16
N VAL A 60 9.60 -3.18 14.28
CA VAL A 60 10.25 -2.42 13.23
C VAL A 60 9.73 -0.98 13.21
N ASP A 61 10.49 -0.12 12.57
CA ASP A 61 10.10 1.30 12.40
C ASP A 61 9.16 1.49 11.21
N LEU A 62 9.25 0.60 10.21
CA LEU A 62 8.55 0.69 8.94
C LEU A 62 7.99 -0.67 8.50
N VAL A 63 6.74 -0.70 8.11
CA VAL A 63 6.11 -1.83 7.41
C VAL A 63 5.71 -1.36 6.02
N VAL A 64 6.22 -1.99 4.98
CA VAL A 64 5.82 -1.71 3.59
C VAL A 64 5.03 -2.88 3.05
N MET A 65 3.77 -2.61 2.70
CA MET A 65 2.87 -3.59 2.11
C MET A 65 2.68 -3.33 0.63
N THR A 66 2.55 -4.37 -0.17
CA THR A 66 2.19 -4.29 -1.59
C THR A 66 1.16 -5.35 -1.94
N GLY A 67 0.16 -4.98 -2.73
CA GLY A 67 -0.98 -5.83 -3.08
C GLY A 67 -2.24 -5.53 -2.25
N GLY A 68 -3.34 -6.20 -2.58
CA GLY A 68 -4.61 -6.08 -1.87
C GLY A 68 -5.34 -4.73 -2.01
N LEU A 69 -4.92 -3.85 -2.93
CA LEU A 69 -5.53 -2.52 -3.14
C LEU A 69 -6.31 -2.41 -4.46
N GLY A 70 -6.51 -3.51 -5.18
CA GLY A 70 -7.25 -3.52 -6.45
C GLY A 70 -8.75 -3.25 -6.26
N PRO A 71 -9.46 -2.84 -7.32
CA PRO A 71 -10.90 -2.59 -7.29
C PRO A 71 -11.68 -3.91 -7.32
N THR A 72 -11.50 -4.76 -6.34
CA THR A 72 -12.24 -6.01 -6.16
C THR A 72 -13.39 -5.81 -5.18
N LYS A 73 -14.34 -6.76 -5.16
CA LYS A 73 -15.49 -6.71 -4.24
C LYS A 73 -15.06 -6.69 -2.77
N ASP A 74 -13.86 -7.18 -2.51
CA ASP A 74 -13.31 -7.30 -1.18
C ASP A 74 -12.13 -6.31 -1.08
N ASP A 75 -12.43 -5.04 -0.87
CA ASP A 75 -11.43 -4.02 -0.52
C ASP A 75 -10.95 -4.24 0.93
N ILE A 76 -10.53 -5.50 1.19
CA ILE A 76 -10.22 -6.04 2.51
C ILE A 76 -9.10 -5.23 3.16
N THR A 77 -8.09 -4.85 2.38
CA THR A 77 -6.92 -4.15 2.92
C THR A 77 -7.28 -2.80 3.52
N LYS A 78 -8.08 -1.96 2.82
CA LYS A 78 -8.49 -0.65 3.36
C LYS A 78 -9.39 -0.78 4.60
N HIS A 79 -10.36 -1.69 4.57
CA HIS A 79 -11.21 -1.97 5.72
C HIS A 79 -10.42 -2.53 6.90
N THR A 80 -9.44 -3.38 6.63
CA THR A 80 -8.56 -3.94 7.67
C THR A 80 -7.65 -2.86 8.27
N LEU A 81 -7.12 -1.95 7.45
CA LEU A 81 -6.39 -0.78 7.92
C LEU A 81 -7.27 0.07 8.84
N CYS A 82 -8.49 0.41 8.41
CA CYS A 82 -9.42 1.15 9.26
C CYS A 82 -9.68 0.45 10.59
N ALA A 83 -9.92 -0.87 10.58
CA ALA A 83 -10.14 -1.64 11.80
C ALA A 83 -8.90 -1.66 12.72
N TYR A 84 -7.70 -1.77 12.14
CA TYR A 84 -6.46 -1.79 12.92
C TYR A 84 -6.09 -0.44 13.53
N PHE A 85 -6.37 0.64 12.80
CA PHE A 85 -6.05 2.01 13.22
C PHE A 85 -7.19 2.72 13.96
N ASP A 86 -8.34 2.07 14.17
CA ASP A 86 -9.57 2.68 14.72
C ASP A 86 -10.00 3.92 13.90
N ASP A 87 -10.04 3.75 12.59
CA ASP A 87 -10.30 4.78 11.59
C ASP A 87 -11.50 4.42 10.71
N THR A 88 -11.93 5.35 9.87
CA THR A 88 -13.05 5.21 8.93
C THR A 88 -12.64 5.61 7.52
N LEU A 89 -13.30 5.02 6.52
CA LEU A 89 -13.10 5.43 5.13
C LEU A 89 -13.77 6.78 4.88
N THR A 90 -13.04 7.67 4.20
CA THR A 90 -13.50 9.00 3.79
C THR A 90 -13.32 9.16 2.28
N PHE A 91 -14.24 9.86 1.66
CA PHE A 91 -14.19 10.15 0.22
C PHE A 91 -13.17 11.25 -0.09
N TYR A 92 -12.30 10.98 -1.06
CA TYR A 92 -11.28 11.91 -1.55
C TYR A 92 -11.65 12.41 -2.96
N PRO A 93 -12.17 13.64 -3.10
CA PRO A 93 -12.64 14.18 -4.39
C PRO A 93 -11.55 14.30 -5.44
N ASP A 94 -10.32 14.61 -5.05
CA ASP A 94 -9.15 14.70 -5.93
C ASP A 94 -8.78 13.33 -6.52
N VAL A 95 -8.87 12.26 -5.72
CA VAL A 95 -8.69 10.88 -6.19
C VAL A 95 -9.79 10.52 -7.19
N MET A 96 -11.05 10.87 -6.90
CA MET A 96 -12.16 10.59 -7.80
C MET A 96 -11.99 11.33 -9.14
N ALA A 97 -11.58 12.59 -9.11
CA ALA A 97 -11.30 13.37 -10.33
C ALA A 97 -10.18 12.74 -11.18
N HIS A 98 -9.14 12.22 -10.51
CA HIS A 98 -8.05 11.51 -11.18
C HIS A 98 -8.54 10.21 -11.83
N ILE A 99 -9.36 9.41 -11.12
CA ILE A 99 -9.95 8.18 -11.66
C ILE A 99 -10.82 8.48 -12.88
N ASP A 100 -11.68 9.51 -12.82
CA ASP A 100 -12.51 9.94 -13.93
C ASP A 100 -11.66 10.34 -15.16
N GLU A 101 -10.54 11.02 -14.94
CA GLU A 101 -9.60 11.39 -16.01
C GLU A 101 -8.95 10.15 -16.64
N LEU A 102 -8.46 9.22 -15.84
CA LEU A 102 -7.88 7.96 -16.34
C LEU A 102 -8.88 7.16 -17.16
N PHE A 103 -10.12 7.04 -16.68
CA PHE A 103 -11.18 6.32 -17.38
C PHE A 103 -11.54 7.01 -18.71
N ARG A 104 -11.69 8.33 -18.71
CA ARG A 104 -11.95 9.11 -19.93
C ARG A 104 -10.83 8.92 -20.96
N LYS A 105 -9.58 8.92 -20.53
CA LYS A 105 -8.41 8.89 -21.43
C LYS A 105 -8.13 7.49 -21.97
N TYR A 106 -8.18 6.47 -21.11
CA TYR A 106 -7.69 5.14 -21.45
C TYR A 106 -8.78 4.07 -21.60
N VAL A 107 -9.82 4.12 -20.79
CA VAL A 107 -10.88 3.10 -20.79
C VAL A 107 -12.03 3.48 -21.72
N LYS A 108 -12.30 4.78 -21.88
CA LYS A 108 -13.38 5.34 -22.69
C LYS A 108 -14.77 4.81 -22.31
N ALA A 109 -14.97 4.54 -21.02
CA ALA A 109 -16.21 4.06 -20.42
C ALA A 109 -16.46 4.79 -19.09
N PRO A 110 -17.71 4.85 -18.60
CA PRO A 110 -18.02 5.40 -17.28
C PRO A 110 -17.32 4.62 -16.18
N VAL A 111 -16.91 5.32 -15.11
CA VAL A 111 -16.34 4.69 -13.92
C VAL A 111 -17.41 3.87 -13.22
N ASN A 112 -17.14 2.60 -12.99
CA ASN A 112 -18.05 1.69 -12.26
C ASN A 112 -17.88 1.89 -10.73
N ASP A 113 -18.82 1.33 -9.94
CA ASP A 113 -18.84 1.51 -8.48
C ASP A 113 -17.60 0.93 -7.78
N LEU A 114 -17.03 -0.16 -8.30
CA LEU A 114 -15.81 -0.74 -7.75
C LEU A 114 -14.61 0.22 -7.87
N ASN A 115 -14.48 0.86 -9.02
CA ASN A 115 -13.43 1.86 -9.23
C ASN A 115 -13.71 3.17 -8.48
N ARG A 116 -14.98 3.55 -8.28
CA ARG A 116 -15.34 4.67 -7.40
C ARG A 116 -14.91 4.42 -5.96
N GLY A 117 -15.00 3.18 -5.48
CA GLY A 117 -14.49 2.75 -4.17
C GLY A 117 -12.99 3.03 -3.97
N GLN A 118 -12.21 3.16 -5.05
CA GLN A 118 -10.80 3.53 -4.94
C GLN A 118 -10.58 4.96 -4.39
N ALA A 119 -11.57 5.85 -4.52
CA ALA A 119 -11.56 7.19 -3.92
C ALA A 119 -11.91 7.21 -2.42
N MET A 120 -12.22 6.05 -1.82
CA MET A 120 -12.40 5.91 -0.37
C MET A 120 -11.08 5.49 0.26
N LEU A 121 -10.53 6.32 1.13
CA LEU A 121 -9.28 6.04 1.86
C LEU A 121 -9.49 6.25 3.36
N PRO A 122 -8.67 5.63 4.25
CA PRO A 122 -8.70 5.93 5.68
C PRO A 122 -8.55 7.42 5.94
N SER A 123 -9.35 7.97 6.84
CA SER A 123 -9.44 9.43 7.07
C SER A 123 -8.15 10.04 7.61
N SER A 124 -7.37 9.27 8.37
CA SER A 124 -6.10 9.70 8.97
C SER A 124 -4.87 9.38 8.12
N CYS A 125 -5.04 8.74 6.94
CA CYS A 125 -3.88 8.40 6.12
C CYS A 125 -3.29 9.62 5.42
N THR A 126 -1.96 9.65 5.31
CA THR A 126 -1.30 10.50 4.32
C THR A 126 -1.35 9.77 2.99
N GLN A 127 -2.06 10.35 2.03
CA GLN A 127 -2.20 9.81 0.69
C GLN A 127 -0.88 9.89 -0.07
N LEU A 128 -0.45 8.77 -0.65
CA LEU A 128 0.63 8.73 -1.64
C LEU A 128 -0.01 8.66 -3.03
N PHE A 129 -0.10 9.83 -3.67
CA PHE A 129 -0.83 9.97 -4.93
C PHE A 129 -0.19 9.15 -6.06
N ASN A 130 -0.96 8.22 -6.63
CA ASN A 130 -0.55 7.38 -7.75
C ASN A 130 -0.97 8.01 -9.08
N ALA A 131 -0.04 8.65 -9.78
CA ALA A 131 -0.31 9.26 -11.08
C ALA A 131 -0.58 8.23 -12.21
N HIS A 132 -0.26 6.96 -11.99
CA HIS A 132 -0.25 5.91 -13.02
C HIS A 132 -1.38 4.88 -12.88
N GLY A 133 -2.18 4.98 -11.83
CA GLY A 133 -3.25 4.01 -11.56
C GLY A 133 -4.34 4.57 -10.66
N THR A 134 -5.36 3.75 -10.41
CA THR A 134 -6.52 4.14 -9.60
C THR A 134 -6.33 3.90 -8.10
N ALA A 135 -5.44 2.99 -7.73
CA ALA A 135 -5.16 2.65 -6.34
C ALA A 135 -4.09 3.58 -5.76
N MET A 136 -4.46 4.42 -4.80
CA MET A 136 -3.53 5.29 -4.09
C MET A 136 -2.69 4.51 -3.09
N GLY A 137 -1.43 4.92 -2.89
CA GLY A 137 -0.68 4.48 -1.73
C GLY A 137 -1.16 5.20 -0.47
N MET A 138 -0.96 4.58 0.68
CA MET A 138 -1.39 5.10 1.98
C MET A 138 -0.24 4.99 2.98
N TRP A 139 -0.01 6.06 3.74
CA TRP A 139 0.95 6.12 4.83
C TRP A 139 0.17 6.37 6.12
N MET A 140 0.30 5.47 7.07
CA MET A 140 -0.34 5.57 8.39
C MET A 140 0.68 5.27 9.48
N GLN A 141 0.52 5.83 10.66
CA GLN A 141 1.42 5.59 11.79
C GLN A 141 0.64 5.13 13.01
N LYS A 142 1.13 4.10 13.66
CA LYS A 142 0.62 3.62 14.95
C LYS A 142 1.78 3.48 15.92
N GLU A 143 1.73 4.26 17.00
CA GLU A 143 2.83 4.35 17.96
C GLU A 143 4.17 4.70 17.28
N LYS A 144 5.14 3.79 17.31
CA LYS A 144 6.48 3.98 16.71
C LYS A 144 6.61 3.39 15.32
N THR A 145 5.61 2.65 14.84
CA THR A 145 5.68 1.95 13.56
C THR A 145 4.86 2.69 12.50
N VAL A 146 5.48 2.92 11.36
CA VAL A 146 4.84 3.42 10.16
C VAL A 146 4.41 2.24 9.28
N PHE A 147 3.19 2.30 8.77
CA PHE A 147 2.61 1.32 7.85
C PHE A 147 2.33 2.00 6.52
N VAL A 148 2.92 1.47 5.45
CA VAL A 148 2.75 1.98 4.09
C VAL A 148 2.13 0.91 3.22
N SER A 149 1.00 1.23 2.58
CA SER A 149 0.34 0.35 1.62
C SER A 149 0.56 0.85 0.21
N LEU A 150 0.96 -0.02 -0.69
CA LEU A 150 1.28 0.27 -2.09
C LEU A 150 0.49 -0.66 -3.03
N PRO A 151 0.15 -0.21 -4.25
CA PRO A 151 -0.47 -1.05 -5.26
C PRO A 151 0.35 -2.31 -5.56
N GLY A 152 -0.34 -3.38 -5.95
CA GLY A 152 0.30 -4.63 -6.38
C GLY A 152 0.92 -4.57 -7.79
N VAL A 153 0.45 -3.68 -8.65
CA VAL A 153 0.98 -3.50 -10.01
C VAL A 153 2.42 -3.01 -9.94
N PRO A 154 3.42 -3.77 -10.45
CA PRO A 154 4.83 -3.45 -10.23
C PRO A 154 5.25 -2.08 -10.75
N PHE A 155 4.73 -1.67 -11.89
CA PHE A 155 5.01 -0.36 -12.47
C PHE A 155 4.55 0.79 -11.56
N GLU A 156 3.29 0.74 -11.09
CA GLU A 156 2.71 1.73 -10.19
C GLU A 156 3.45 1.79 -8.86
N MET A 157 3.69 0.62 -8.27
CA MET A 157 4.40 0.49 -7.00
C MET A 157 5.80 1.11 -7.06
N LYS A 158 6.57 0.83 -8.13
CA LYS A 158 7.93 1.37 -8.30
C LYS A 158 7.93 2.89 -8.40
N HIS A 159 7.01 3.49 -9.15
CA HIS A 159 6.87 4.94 -9.24
C HIS A 159 6.53 5.57 -7.88
N LEU A 160 5.55 5.01 -7.17
CA LEU A 160 5.21 5.48 -5.83
C LEU A 160 6.38 5.39 -4.84
N VAL A 161 7.15 4.32 -4.90
CA VAL A 161 8.35 4.16 -4.06
C VAL A 161 9.36 5.27 -4.34
N GLN A 162 9.70 5.50 -5.61
CA GLN A 162 10.72 6.48 -5.98
C GLN A 162 10.27 7.92 -5.73
N GLU A 163 9.04 8.25 -6.12
CA GLU A 163 8.56 9.63 -6.15
C GLU A 163 7.95 10.09 -4.82
N LYS A 164 7.44 9.17 -4.00
CA LYS A 164 6.71 9.48 -2.76
C LYS A 164 7.32 8.86 -1.53
N LEU A 165 7.52 7.54 -1.52
CA LEU A 165 7.93 6.83 -0.32
C LEU A 165 9.35 7.18 0.11
N ILE A 166 10.34 7.09 -0.79
CA ILE A 166 11.74 7.39 -0.47
C ILE A 166 11.92 8.82 0.05
N PRO A 167 11.39 9.87 -0.59
CA PRO A 167 11.49 11.23 -0.07
C PRO A 167 10.93 11.39 1.35
N LEU A 168 9.77 10.75 1.64
CA LEU A 168 9.18 10.79 2.99
C LEU A 168 10.06 10.09 4.01
N ILE A 169 10.57 8.91 3.70
CA ILE A 169 11.46 8.17 4.59
C ILE A 169 12.73 8.98 4.88
N LEU A 170 13.37 9.53 3.86
CA LEU A 170 14.57 10.33 4.01
C LEU A 170 14.33 11.59 4.86
N SER A 171 13.14 12.19 4.75
CA SER A 171 12.77 13.33 5.61
C SER A 171 12.68 12.94 7.09
N LEU A 172 12.26 11.70 7.39
CA LEU A 172 12.19 11.18 8.77
C LEU A 172 13.59 10.87 9.35
N ILE A 173 14.50 10.39 8.52
CA ILE A 173 15.86 10.01 8.96
C ILE A 173 16.72 11.25 9.22
N HIS A 174 16.46 12.35 8.51
CA HIS A 174 17.25 13.60 8.62
C HIS A 174 16.71 14.59 9.66
N ILE A 175 15.63 14.26 10.36
CA ILE A 175 15.14 15.02 11.53
C ILE A 175 15.76 14.47 12.80
#